data_99915cf3416a4fe04b65c3336c3e0429
#
_entry.id   99915cf3416a4fe04b65c3336c3e0429
#
_cell.length_a   1.000
_cell.length_b   1.000
_cell.length_c   1.000
_cell.angle_alpha   90.00
_cell.angle_beta   90.00
_cell.angle_gamma   90.00
#
_symmetry.space_group_name_H-M   'P 1'
#
loop_
_entity.id
_entity.type
_entity.pdbx_description
1 polymer ?
#
loop_
_entity_poly.entity_id
_entity_poly.type
_entity_poly.pdbx_seq_one_letter_code
_entity_poly.pdbx_strand_id
1 'polypeptide(L)'
;ILVWHEKKIGIDIERLDRNFNYAKLAKKYFFKSNSLNTTSESYRNTILNQWCAIEAAIKWDHGKLAKDIKEWQYSENDKILFHKKKKLKLQFRQFNLYKWTISVASKDTSYFIPSIICSSKIF
;
A
#
# COMPACT_ATOMS: atom_id res chain seq x y z
N ILE A 1 -13.32 -0.69 -9.48
CA ILE A 1 -12.12 -1.25 -10.10
C ILE A 1 -12.16 -2.77 -9.99
N LEU A 2 -11.95 -3.44 -11.09
CA LEU A 2 -11.78 -4.89 -11.16
C LEU A 2 -10.32 -5.19 -11.48
N VAL A 3 -9.70 -6.06 -10.67
CA VAL A 3 -8.32 -6.48 -10.85
C VAL A 3 -8.26 -8.00 -10.78
N TRP A 4 -7.53 -8.61 -11.70
CA TRP A 4 -7.30 -10.05 -11.70
C TRP A 4 -5.87 -10.38 -12.13
N HIS A 5 -5.40 -11.52 -11.67
CA HIS A 5 -4.10 -12.07 -12.02
C HIS A 5 -4.10 -13.59 -11.81
N GLU A 6 -3.29 -14.33 -12.55
CA GLU A 6 -3.15 -15.79 -12.41
C GLU A 6 -2.59 -16.20 -11.03
N LYS A 7 -1.71 -15.36 -10.47
CA LYS A 7 -1.13 -15.59 -9.15
C LYS A 7 -1.94 -14.82 -8.10
N LYS A 8 -1.89 -15.29 -6.86
CA LYS A 8 -2.50 -14.61 -5.72
C LYS A 8 -1.95 -13.20 -5.55
N ILE A 9 -2.81 -12.23 -5.55
CA ILE A 9 -2.50 -10.82 -5.32
C ILE A 9 -3.36 -10.23 -4.22
N GLY A 10 -2.82 -9.29 -3.48
CA GLY A 10 -3.57 -8.36 -2.66
C GLY A 10 -3.48 -6.98 -3.28
N ILE A 11 -4.56 -6.23 -3.22
CA ILE A 11 -4.61 -4.89 -3.81
C ILE A 11 -5.32 -3.94 -2.87
N ASP A 12 -4.80 -2.73 -2.80
CA ASP A 12 -5.44 -1.61 -2.14
C ASP A 12 -5.37 -0.36 -3.00
N ILE A 13 -6.33 0.54 -2.83
CA ILE A 13 -6.41 1.80 -3.55
C ILE A 13 -6.84 2.93 -2.61
N GLU A 14 -6.09 4.03 -2.62
CA GLU A 14 -6.35 5.19 -1.78
C GLU A 14 -6.34 6.48 -2.59
N ARG A 15 -7.16 7.45 -2.17
CA ARG A 15 -7.14 8.79 -2.76
C ARG A 15 -6.03 9.63 -2.13
N LEU A 16 -5.17 10.20 -2.95
CA LEU A 16 -4.09 11.08 -2.52
C LEU A 16 -4.57 12.40 -1.90
N ASP A 17 -5.76 12.86 -2.28
CA ASP A 17 -6.40 14.07 -1.73
C ASP A 17 -7.34 13.78 -0.54
N ARG A 18 -7.32 12.56 -0.02
CA ARG A 18 -8.10 12.17 1.15
C ARG A 18 -7.70 13.01 2.37
N ASN A 19 -8.69 13.58 3.02
CA ASN A 19 -8.46 14.35 4.25
C ASN A 19 -8.48 13.42 5.47
N PHE A 20 -7.32 13.23 6.09
CA PHE A 20 -7.18 12.53 7.37
C PHE A 20 -5.92 12.97 8.13
N ASN A 21 -5.87 12.63 9.42
CA ASN A 21 -4.75 13.02 10.27
C ASN A 21 -3.54 12.10 10.05
N TYR A 22 -2.67 12.47 9.12
CA TYR A 22 -1.46 11.70 8.75
C TYR A 22 -0.48 11.54 9.90
N ALA A 23 -0.27 12.58 10.69
CA ALA A 23 0.64 12.54 11.83
C ALA A 23 0.17 11.52 12.88
N LYS A 24 -1.13 11.48 13.17
CA LYS A 24 -1.72 10.50 14.08
C LYS A 24 -1.60 9.09 13.54
N LEU A 25 -1.84 8.89 12.26
CA LEU A 25 -1.70 7.60 11.60
C LEU A 25 -0.26 7.10 11.65
N ALA A 26 0.70 7.95 11.28
CA ALA A 26 2.12 7.64 11.31
C ALA A 26 2.59 7.28 12.72
N LYS A 27 2.23 8.08 13.71
CA LYS A 27 2.57 7.83 15.11
C LYS A 27 2.01 6.50 15.60
N LYS A 28 0.79 6.16 15.21
CA LYS A 28 0.11 4.93 15.67
C LYS A 28 0.68 3.66 15.03
N TYR A 29 1.07 3.71 13.76
CA TYR A 29 1.35 2.50 12.98
C TYR A 29 2.74 2.43 12.34
N PHE A 30 3.38 3.55 12.01
CA PHE A 30 4.51 3.55 11.09
C PHE A 30 5.85 4.02 11.66
N PHE A 31 5.98 4.27 12.92
CA PHE A 31 7.22 4.62 13.62
C PHE A 31 8.32 5.46 12.93
N LYS A 32 8.87 6.41 13.67
CA LYS A 32 10.23 6.94 13.52
C LYS A 32 10.58 7.72 12.27
N SER A 33 9.75 8.59 11.82
CA SER A 33 10.27 9.73 11.05
C SER A 33 10.40 10.95 11.96
N ASN A 34 11.42 10.93 12.79
CA ASN A 34 11.70 12.03 13.75
C ASN A 34 12.15 13.32 13.07
N SER A 35 12.25 13.38 11.75
CA SER A 35 12.86 14.49 11.03
C SER A 35 12.05 15.04 9.86
N LEU A 36 10.90 14.48 9.54
CA LEU A 36 10.10 14.97 8.41
C LEU A 36 9.10 16.04 8.86
N ASN A 37 9.02 17.11 8.10
CA ASN A 37 7.96 18.09 8.26
C ASN A 37 6.60 17.41 8.03
N THR A 38 5.85 17.22 9.11
CA THR A 38 4.56 16.50 9.11
C THR A 38 3.45 17.21 8.33
N THR A 39 3.70 18.44 7.87
CA THR A 39 2.74 19.23 7.10
C THR A 39 3.01 19.19 5.60
N SER A 40 4.14 18.61 5.16
CA SER A 40 4.48 18.56 3.74
C SER A 40 3.61 17.55 3.00
N GLU A 41 3.26 17.87 1.75
CA GLU A 41 2.55 16.98 0.84
C GLU A 41 3.35 15.68 0.59
N SER A 42 4.68 15.79 0.51
CA SER A 42 5.58 14.63 0.37
C SER A 42 5.47 13.66 1.55
N TYR A 43 5.47 14.18 2.78
CA TYR A 43 5.28 13.35 3.97
C TYR A 43 3.92 12.64 3.96
N ARG A 44 2.88 13.39 3.64
CA ARG A 44 1.51 12.90 3.53
C ARG A 44 1.40 11.76 2.52
N ASN A 45 1.96 11.94 1.34
CA ASN A 45 1.95 10.92 0.29
C ASN A 45 2.76 9.68 0.70
N THR A 46 3.87 9.85 1.39
CA THR A 46 4.69 8.74 1.92
C THR A 46 3.88 7.90 2.90
N ILE A 47 3.18 8.52 3.84
CA ILE A 47 2.35 7.80 4.81
C ILE A 47 1.20 7.06 4.11
N LEU A 48 0.56 7.69 3.14
CA LEU A 48 -0.54 7.08 2.41
C LEU A 48 -0.08 5.90 1.55
N ASN A 49 1.07 6.04 0.88
CA ASN A 49 1.65 4.96 0.09
C ASN A 49 2.02 3.76 0.95
N GLN A 50 2.62 4.00 2.10
CA GLN A 50 2.95 2.94 3.06
C GLN A 50 1.69 2.25 3.58
N TRP A 51 0.66 3.02 3.93
CA TRP A 51 -0.63 2.50 4.34
C TRP A 51 -1.23 1.59 3.27
N CYS A 52 -1.33 2.09 2.04
CA CYS A 52 -1.87 1.38 0.90
C CYS A 52 -1.13 0.05 0.62
N ALA A 53 0.21 0.05 0.71
CA ALA A 53 1.00 -1.16 0.53
C ALA A 53 0.74 -2.21 1.63
N ILE A 54 0.66 -1.77 2.89
CA ILE A 54 0.39 -2.67 4.02
C ILE A 54 -1.02 -3.24 3.93
N GLU A 55 -2.02 -2.43 3.57
CA GLU A 55 -3.38 -2.93 3.35
C GLU A 55 -3.45 -3.96 2.22
N ALA A 56 -2.71 -3.76 1.13
CA ALA A 56 -2.61 -4.74 0.07
C ALA A 56 -2.04 -6.08 0.57
N ALA A 57 -1.01 -6.04 1.43
CA ALA A 57 -0.44 -7.25 2.04
C ALA A 57 -1.42 -7.95 2.99
N ILE A 58 -2.15 -7.19 3.80
CA ILE A 58 -3.18 -7.73 4.69
C ILE A 58 -4.28 -8.43 3.89
N LYS A 59 -4.72 -7.84 2.79
CA LYS A 59 -5.70 -8.44 1.87
C LYS A 59 -5.15 -9.70 1.20
N TRP A 60 -3.88 -9.70 0.81
CA TRP A 60 -3.23 -10.90 0.29
C TRP A 60 -3.26 -12.05 1.30
N ASP A 61 -3.01 -11.77 2.57
CA ASP A 61 -2.93 -12.75 3.65
C ASP A 61 -4.32 -13.09 4.25
N HIS A 62 -5.41 -12.51 3.72
CA HIS A 62 -6.76 -12.62 4.28
C HIS A 62 -6.85 -12.17 5.75
N GLY A 63 -5.99 -11.24 6.14
CA GLY A 63 -5.90 -10.71 7.49
C GLY A 63 -6.97 -9.68 7.82
N LYS A 64 -6.91 -9.19 9.05
CA LYS A 64 -7.77 -8.11 9.55
C LYS A 64 -6.94 -6.86 9.84
N LEU A 65 -7.29 -5.73 9.24
CA LEU A 65 -6.54 -4.48 9.33
C LEU A 65 -6.19 -4.09 10.78
N ALA A 66 -7.16 -4.03 11.65
CA ALA A 66 -6.96 -3.61 13.04
C ALA A 66 -5.98 -4.50 13.83
N LYS A 67 -5.93 -5.78 13.50
CA LYS A 67 -5.07 -6.77 14.17
C LYS A 67 -3.70 -6.86 13.55
N ASP A 68 -3.62 -6.83 12.23
CA ASP A 68 -2.44 -7.26 11.49
C ASP A 68 -1.55 -6.11 11.05
N ILE A 69 -2.04 -4.87 11.05
CA ILE A 69 -1.30 -3.72 10.53
C ILE A 69 0.07 -3.52 11.19
N LYS A 70 0.19 -3.78 12.49
CA LYS A 70 1.45 -3.63 13.24
C LYS A 70 2.43 -4.80 13.02
N GLU A 71 1.96 -5.88 12.44
CA GLU A 71 2.78 -7.06 12.18
C GLU A 71 3.56 -6.95 10.87
N TRP A 72 3.15 -6.03 9.98
CA TRP A 72 3.81 -5.80 8.71
C TRP A 72 4.86 -4.69 8.80
N GLN A 73 6.04 -4.98 8.30
CA GLN A 73 7.12 -4.02 8.09
C GLN A 73 7.21 -3.66 6.60
N TYR A 74 7.42 -2.38 6.34
CA TYR A 74 7.49 -1.82 4.99
C TYR A 74 8.92 -1.37 4.69
N SER A 75 9.46 -1.81 3.55
CA SER A 75 10.73 -1.33 3.01
C SER A 75 10.50 -0.73 1.63
N GLU A 76 10.60 0.60 1.54
CA GLU A 76 10.46 1.32 0.27
C GLU A 76 11.59 0.99 -0.70
N ASN A 77 12.82 0.93 -0.20
CA ASN A 77 14.00 0.72 -1.04
C ASN A 77 14.00 -0.66 -1.69
N ASP A 78 13.62 -1.69 -0.94
CA ASP A 78 13.60 -3.06 -1.41
C ASP A 78 12.28 -3.46 -2.08
N LYS A 79 11.25 -2.61 -1.96
CA LYS A 79 9.87 -2.91 -2.39
C LYS A 79 9.32 -4.19 -1.75
N ILE A 80 9.56 -4.33 -0.45
CA ILE A 80 9.23 -5.52 0.32
C ILE A 80 8.33 -5.18 1.50
N LEU A 81 7.39 -6.09 1.76
CA LEU A 81 6.57 -6.15 2.96
C LEU A 81 6.89 -7.46 3.70
N PHE A 82 7.17 -7.35 4.98
CA PHE A 82 7.54 -8.50 5.82
C PHE A 82 6.63 -8.63 7.02
N HIS A 83 6.01 -9.80 7.18
CA HIS A 83 5.18 -10.11 8.35
C HIS A 83 6.01 -10.71 9.47
N LYS A 84 6.15 -10.00 10.58
CA LYS A 84 7.04 -10.35 11.69
C LYS A 84 6.78 -11.74 12.29
N LYS A 85 5.52 -12.06 12.57
CA LYS A 85 5.16 -13.33 13.22
C LYS A 85 5.19 -14.51 12.26
N LYS A 86 4.64 -14.34 11.06
CA LYS A 86 4.54 -15.42 10.06
C LYS A 86 5.82 -15.64 9.28
N LYS A 87 6.80 -14.74 9.43
CA LYS A 87 8.04 -14.76 8.61
C LYS A 87 7.77 -14.77 7.12
N LEU A 88 6.68 -14.15 6.74
CA LEU A 88 6.21 -14.05 5.36
C LEU A 88 6.76 -12.79 4.70
N LYS A 89 7.32 -12.95 3.51
CA LYS A 89 7.85 -11.87 2.69
C LYS A 89 7.01 -11.73 1.43
N LEU A 90 6.53 -10.52 1.18
CA LEU A 90 5.85 -10.14 -0.06
C LEU A 90 6.62 -9.03 -0.76
N GLN A 91 6.55 -9.01 -2.06
CA GLN A 91 6.92 -7.86 -2.87
C GLN A 91 5.69 -6.98 -3.09
N PHE A 92 5.91 -5.69 -3.32
CA PHE A 92 4.82 -4.80 -3.72
C PHE A 92 5.23 -3.89 -4.86
N ARG A 93 4.25 -3.44 -5.61
CA ARG A 93 4.37 -2.36 -6.59
C ARG A 93 3.30 -1.32 -6.34
N GLN A 94 3.63 -0.07 -6.60
CA GLN A 94 2.74 1.07 -6.47
C GLN A 94 2.64 1.83 -7.77
N PHE A 95 1.43 2.27 -8.07
CA PHE A 95 1.11 3.04 -9.25
C PHE A 95 0.28 4.24 -8.84
N ASN A 96 0.59 5.40 -9.39
CA ASN A 96 -0.21 6.61 -9.23
C ASN A 96 -0.99 6.89 -10.50
N LEU A 97 -2.29 7.06 -10.35
CA LEU A 97 -3.20 7.41 -11.43
C LEU A 97 -4.05 8.61 -10.99
N TYR A 98 -3.75 9.78 -11.53
CA TYR A 98 -4.38 11.03 -11.10
C TYR A 98 -4.27 11.24 -9.58
N LYS A 99 -5.42 11.22 -8.90
CA LYS A 99 -5.52 11.39 -7.43
C LYS A 99 -5.53 10.07 -6.67
N TRP A 100 -5.18 8.97 -7.30
CA TRP A 100 -5.19 7.65 -6.70
C TRP A 100 -3.80 7.08 -6.59
N THR A 101 -3.51 6.43 -5.47
CA THR A 101 -2.40 5.49 -5.33
C THR A 101 -2.95 4.07 -5.24
N ILE A 102 -2.33 3.17 -5.95
CA ILE A 102 -2.73 1.76 -6.01
C ILE A 102 -1.51 0.93 -5.62
N SER A 103 -1.70 0.03 -4.67
CA SER A 103 -0.65 -0.92 -4.28
C SER A 103 -1.08 -2.34 -4.58
N VAL A 104 -0.16 -3.11 -5.14
CA VAL A 104 -0.33 -4.54 -5.40
C VAL A 104 0.75 -5.30 -4.65
N ALA A 105 0.36 -6.27 -3.82
CA ALA A 105 1.26 -7.15 -3.09
C ALA A 105 1.13 -8.58 -3.58
N SER A 106 2.27 -9.27 -3.73
CA SER A 106 2.34 -10.68 -4.09
C SER A 106 3.68 -11.27 -3.66
N LYS A 107 3.82 -12.58 -3.71
CA LYS A 107 5.14 -13.22 -3.49
C LYS A 107 6.17 -12.85 -4.54
N ASP A 108 5.72 -12.58 -5.76
CA ASP A 108 6.56 -12.16 -6.86
C ASP A 108 5.80 -11.14 -7.73
N THR A 109 6.35 -9.94 -7.85
CA THR A 109 5.79 -8.84 -8.66
C THR A 109 6.61 -8.54 -9.93
N SER A 110 7.64 -9.32 -10.22
CA SER A 110 8.57 -9.05 -11.33
C SER A 110 7.88 -9.06 -12.70
N TYR A 111 6.79 -9.80 -12.85
CA TYR A 111 6.01 -9.93 -14.08
C TYR A 111 4.78 -9.03 -14.14
N PHE A 112 4.60 -8.14 -13.18
CA PHE A 112 3.44 -7.26 -13.17
C PHE A 112 3.63 -6.10 -14.15
N ILE A 113 2.93 -6.16 -15.25
CA ILE A 113 2.76 -5.05 -16.17
C ILE A 113 1.33 -4.54 -15.99
N PRO A 114 1.13 -3.39 -15.36
CA PRO A 114 -0.23 -2.88 -15.18
C PRO A 114 -0.81 -2.45 -16.53
N SER A 115 -1.96 -2.99 -16.85
CA SER A 115 -2.78 -2.49 -17.95
C SER A 115 -3.98 -1.77 -17.36
N ILE A 116 -4.12 -0.49 -17.64
CA ILE A 116 -5.27 0.30 -17.24
C ILE A 116 -6.20 0.42 -18.45
N ILE A 117 -7.36 -0.22 -18.35
CA ILE A 117 -8.38 -0.11 -19.37
C ILE A 117 -9.43 0.87 -18.87
N CYS A 118 -9.48 2.04 -19.50
CA CYS A 118 -10.55 3.01 -19.28
C CYS A 118 -11.64 2.76 -20.32
N SER A 119 -12.83 2.37 -19.86
CA SER A 119 -13.99 2.31 -20.74
C SER A 119 -14.72 3.64 -20.73
N SER A 120 -14.81 4.30 -21.87
CA SER A 120 -15.64 5.50 -22.07
C SER A 120 -17.15 5.21 -22.08
N LYS A 121 -17.53 3.94 -22.00
CA LYS A 121 -18.92 3.48 -22.10
C LYS A 121 -19.50 3.00 -20.77
N ILE A 122 -18.87 3.28 -19.65
CA ILE A 122 -19.40 2.86 -18.34
C ILE A 122 -20.46 3.85 -17.83
N PHE A 123 -21.14 4.52 -18.58
CA PHE A 123 -22.37 5.32 -18.20
C PHE A 123 -22.80 6.19 -19.35
#